data_1279e11b6bf4251926ce7bd6314260a5
#
_entry.id   1279e11b6bf4251926ce7bd6314260a5
#
_cell.length_a   1.000
_cell.length_b   1.000
_cell.length_c   1.000
_cell.angle_alpha   90.00
_cell.angle_beta   90.00
_cell.angle_gamma   90.00
#
_symmetry.space_group_name_H-M   'P 1'
#
loop_
_entity.id
_entity.type
_entity.pdbx_description
1 polymer ?
#
loop_
_entity_poly.entity_id
_entity_poly.type
_entity_poly.pdbx_seq_one_letter_code
_entity_poly.pdbx_strand_id
1 'polypeptide(L)'
;MTWRADFDWASDGDPPSSDSLPATVVDAFARSMPTRYGVLFDPRAIRRHAAIAQRRGKRPAYAEVWRALGDGTAALCVVADDRPGLLSAIAAALVSHRLDVITALVFSRITTGGDVEAVDFLWVRRSTPSDTAAISPDEAHSVGEVLSAILAGTISIEEIASRTPPSAPPTDPRVEAHFEPKDEELRAVLLVEAPDRPGLLLTITRELFQHGAQIVRSLVRTADGRAYNRFELSEFSGQGLSPERREQIRAGILAVLAFGEHTPR
;
A
#
# COMPACT_ATOMS: atom_id res chain seq x y z
N MET A 1 10.12 0.16 20.54
CA MET A 1 10.72 -0.58 19.41
C MET A 1 10.97 0.42 18.29
N THR A 2 12.24 0.74 17.99
CA THR A 2 12.60 1.75 16.98
C THR A 2 12.38 1.15 15.60
N TRP A 3 11.39 1.63 14.86
CA TRP A 3 11.08 1.32 13.48
C TRP A 3 12.13 1.91 12.54
N ARG A 4 13.39 1.55 12.70
CA ARG A 4 14.38 1.76 11.65
C ARG A 4 14.23 0.60 10.66
N ALA A 5 13.89 0.92 9.45
CA ALA A 5 13.90 -0.02 8.35
C ALA A 5 15.35 -0.46 8.11
N ASP A 6 15.71 -1.65 8.56
CA ASP A 6 16.95 -2.34 8.15
C ASP A 6 16.80 -2.90 6.72
N PHE A 7 16.07 -2.17 5.89
CA PHE A 7 16.00 -2.43 4.47
C PHE A 7 17.04 -1.54 3.79
N ASP A 8 18.08 -2.17 3.24
CA ASP A 8 19.10 -1.45 2.47
C ASP A 8 18.46 -0.88 1.19
N TRP A 9 18.08 0.40 1.26
CA TRP A 9 17.46 1.14 0.15
C TRP A 9 18.46 1.44 -0.96
N ALA A 10 19.76 1.16 -0.75
CA ALA A 10 20.86 1.79 -1.48
C ALA A 10 21.59 0.89 -2.49
N SER A 11 21.35 -0.42 -2.58
CA SER A 11 22.16 -1.28 -3.44
C SER A 11 21.49 -1.72 -4.74
N ASP A 12 22.15 -1.35 -5.81
CA ASP A 12 22.32 -1.87 -7.17
C ASP A 12 21.13 -2.47 -7.93
N GLY A 13 20.92 -1.89 -9.10
CA GLY A 13 20.10 -2.39 -10.19
C GLY A 13 19.54 -1.26 -11.04
N ASP A 14 20.35 -0.74 -11.97
CA ASP A 14 19.94 0.29 -12.90
C ASP A 14 19.26 -0.28 -14.13
N PRO A 15 18.00 0.08 -14.43
CA PRO A 15 17.57 0.12 -15.82
C PRO A 15 17.97 1.47 -16.44
N PRO A 16 18.21 1.52 -17.74
CA PRO A 16 18.68 2.72 -18.43
C PRO A 16 17.67 3.86 -18.26
N SER A 17 18.16 5.01 -17.85
CA SER A 17 17.37 6.23 -17.64
C SER A 17 16.95 6.85 -18.96
N SER A 18 15.70 6.61 -19.38
CA SER A 18 15.01 7.47 -20.36
C SER A 18 14.36 8.70 -19.70
N ASP A 19 14.59 8.90 -18.41
CA ASP A 19 13.86 9.86 -17.58
C ASP A 19 14.60 11.23 -17.52
N SER A 20 14.79 11.87 -18.67
CA SER A 20 15.37 13.21 -18.75
C SER A 20 14.36 14.31 -18.41
N LEU A 21 13.86 14.30 -17.16
CA LEU A 21 13.02 15.40 -16.69
C LEU A 21 13.86 16.67 -16.41
N PRO A 22 13.34 17.85 -16.72
CA PRO A 22 13.92 19.09 -16.24
C PRO A 22 14.05 19.10 -14.72
N ALA A 23 15.18 19.60 -14.19
CA ALA A 23 15.42 19.68 -12.74
C ALA A 23 14.27 20.41 -12.01
N THR A 24 13.70 21.44 -12.63
CA THR A 24 12.55 22.20 -12.08
C THR A 24 11.31 21.34 -11.83
N VAL A 25 11.06 20.33 -12.67
CA VAL A 25 9.93 19.40 -12.50
C VAL A 25 10.20 18.44 -11.34
N VAL A 26 11.42 17.91 -11.26
CA VAL A 26 11.85 17.03 -10.16
C VAL A 26 11.78 17.76 -8.83
N ASP A 27 12.28 19.01 -8.78
CA ASP A 27 12.25 19.84 -7.57
C ASP A 27 10.81 20.20 -7.15
N ALA A 28 9.93 20.48 -8.13
CA ALA A 28 8.52 20.74 -7.84
C ALA A 28 7.83 19.49 -7.26
N PHE A 29 8.10 18.31 -7.83
CA PHE A 29 7.62 17.05 -7.30
C PHE A 29 8.13 16.81 -5.87
N ALA A 30 9.44 16.92 -5.63
CA ALA A 30 10.05 16.71 -4.32
C ALA A 30 9.47 17.65 -3.25
N ARG A 31 9.26 18.94 -3.59
CA ARG A 31 8.65 19.93 -2.66
C ARG A 31 7.18 19.66 -2.37
N SER A 32 6.45 19.01 -3.27
CA SER A 32 5.05 18.64 -3.06
C SER A 32 4.88 17.43 -2.14
N MET A 33 5.93 16.62 -1.97
CA MET A 33 5.93 15.44 -1.10
C MET A 33 6.14 15.83 0.37
N PRO A 34 5.62 15.03 1.32
CA PRO A 34 5.89 15.24 2.74
C PRO A 34 7.38 15.19 3.07
N THR A 35 7.84 15.96 4.06
CA THR A 35 9.27 16.05 4.47
C THR A 35 9.92 14.68 4.69
N ARG A 36 9.18 13.70 5.26
CA ARG A 36 9.66 12.34 5.48
C ARG A 36 10.09 11.64 4.19
N TYR A 37 9.44 11.94 3.07
CA TYR A 37 9.76 11.34 1.77
C TYR A 37 11.22 11.62 1.37
N GLY A 38 11.67 12.87 1.47
CA GLY A 38 13.05 13.27 1.13
C GLY A 38 14.12 12.66 2.05
N VAL A 39 13.73 12.16 3.24
CA VAL A 39 14.66 11.43 4.15
C VAL A 39 14.81 9.96 3.74
N LEU A 40 13.78 9.38 3.10
CA LEU A 40 13.73 7.97 2.74
C LEU A 40 14.30 7.67 1.36
N PHE A 41 14.27 8.63 0.43
CA PHE A 41 14.65 8.40 -0.95
C PHE A 41 15.79 9.32 -1.37
N ASP A 42 16.77 8.76 -2.06
CA ASP A 42 17.88 9.50 -2.64
C ASP A 42 17.44 10.35 -3.87
N PRO A 43 18.24 11.31 -4.32
CA PRO A 43 17.91 12.18 -5.45
C PRO A 43 17.63 11.43 -6.76
N ARG A 44 18.21 10.22 -6.96
CA ARG A 44 18.01 9.41 -8.15
C ARG A 44 16.64 8.74 -8.13
N ALA A 45 16.28 8.14 -6.99
CA ALA A 45 14.94 7.61 -6.76
C ALA A 45 13.87 8.69 -6.91
N ILE A 46 14.09 9.88 -6.33
CA ILE A 46 13.16 11.02 -6.44
C ILE A 46 12.94 11.42 -7.90
N ARG A 47 13.99 11.48 -8.72
CA ARG A 47 13.87 11.77 -10.16
C ARG A 47 13.01 10.74 -10.88
N ARG A 48 13.22 9.46 -10.58
CA ARG A 48 12.45 8.36 -11.18
C ARG A 48 10.98 8.41 -10.74
N HIS A 49 10.71 8.65 -9.48
CA HIS A 49 9.35 8.79 -8.96
C HIS A 49 8.63 9.99 -9.60
N ALA A 50 9.31 11.12 -9.77
CA ALA A 50 8.76 12.27 -10.48
C ALA A 50 8.38 11.93 -11.93
N ALA A 51 9.21 11.13 -12.63
CA ALA A 51 8.93 10.68 -13.98
C ALA A 51 7.71 9.75 -14.04
N ILE A 52 7.57 8.83 -13.07
CA ILE A 52 6.40 7.94 -12.97
C ILE A 52 5.13 8.78 -12.73
N ALA A 53 5.16 9.73 -11.80
CA ALA A 53 4.06 10.62 -11.53
C ALA A 53 3.64 11.43 -12.79
N GLN A 54 4.61 11.88 -13.58
CA GLN A 54 4.32 12.57 -14.83
C GLN A 54 3.71 11.64 -15.89
N ARG A 55 4.18 10.38 -15.99
CA ARG A 55 3.63 9.39 -16.92
C ARG A 55 2.19 8.99 -16.60
N ARG A 56 1.75 9.11 -15.36
CA ARG A 56 0.33 8.93 -15.01
C ARG A 56 -0.55 9.81 -15.89
N GLY A 57 -0.22 11.09 -16.08
CA GLY A 57 -1.02 12.04 -16.86
C GLY A 57 -2.45 12.16 -16.31
N LYS A 58 -3.46 11.92 -17.15
CA LYS A 58 -4.89 11.98 -16.79
C LYS A 58 -5.50 10.63 -16.43
N ARG A 59 -4.71 9.57 -16.31
CA ARG A 59 -5.23 8.24 -15.94
C ARG A 59 -5.70 8.27 -14.48
N PRO A 60 -6.77 7.55 -14.12
CA PRO A 60 -7.21 7.41 -12.72
C PRO A 60 -6.11 6.86 -11.83
N ALA A 61 -5.34 5.90 -12.35
CA ALA A 61 -4.17 5.33 -11.69
C ALA A 61 -3.09 4.93 -12.69
N TYR A 62 -1.87 4.80 -12.20
CA TYR A 62 -0.72 4.32 -12.95
C TYR A 62 0.22 3.57 -12.00
N ALA A 63 0.73 2.43 -12.43
CA ALA A 63 1.70 1.66 -11.66
C ALA A 63 2.90 1.29 -12.55
N GLU A 64 4.09 1.35 -11.97
CA GLU A 64 5.34 1.03 -12.66
C GLU A 64 6.34 0.40 -11.70
N VAL A 65 7.16 -0.55 -12.21
CA VAL A 65 8.33 -1.04 -11.49
C VAL A 65 9.38 0.08 -11.46
N TRP A 66 9.58 0.69 -10.31
CA TRP A 66 10.65 1.67 -10.18
C TRP A 66 11.99 1.04 -9.78
N ARG A 67 11.95 -0.20 -9.24
CA ARG A 67 13.17 -0.98 -8.93
C ARG A 67 12.89 -2.48 -9.05
N ALA A 68 13.67 -3.17 -9.86
CA ALA A 68 13.69 -4.62 -9.90
C ALA A 68 14.60 -5.15 -8.79
N LEU A 69 14.15 -6.19 -8.07
CA LEU A 69 14.88 -6.75 -6.93
C LEU A 69 15.33 -8.21 -7.17
N GLY A 70 14.81 -8.87 -8.21
CA GLY A 70 15.06 -10.29 -8.47
C GLY A 70 14.16 -11.23 -7.66
N ASP A 71 14.29 -12.53 -7.87
CA ASP A 71 13.62 -13.61 -7.12
C ASP A 71 12.10 -13.40 -6.95
N GLY A 72 11.42 -12.99 -8.03
CA GLY A 72 9.98 -12.72 -8.01
C GLY A 72 9.58 -11.51 -7.17
N THR A 73 10.51 -10.63 -6.83
CA THR A 73 10.26 -9.40 -6.06
C THR A 73 10.51 -8.13 -6.88
N ALA A 74 9.78 -7.07 -6.58
CA ALA A 74 9.97 -5.76 -7.18
C ALA A 74 9.47 -4.66 -6.26
N ALA A 75 9.95 -3.43 -6.48
CA ALA A 75 9.36 -2.24 -5.89
C ALA A 75 8.53 -1.51 -6.95
N LEU A 76 7.23 -1.38 -6.70
CA LEU A 76 6.27 -0.66 -7.51
C LEU A 76 6.08 0.76 -6.98
N CYS A 77 5.96 1.72 -7.88
CA CYS A 77 5.42 3.04 -7.60
C CYS A 77 4.02 3.12 -8.19
N VAL A 78 3.03 3.38 -7.35
CA VAL A 78 1.63 3.56 -7.73
C VAL A 78 1.25 5.01 -7.53
N VAL A 79 0.67 5.63 -8.56
CA VAL A 79 0.21 7.02 -8.53
C VAL A 79 -1.25 7.06 -8.90
N ALA A 80 -2.09 7.67 -8.04
CA ALA A 80 -3.54 7.73 -8.24
C ALA A 80 -4.14 8.98 -7.57
N ASP A 81 -5.40 9.31 -7.88
CA ASP A 81 -6.14 10.29 -7.10
C ASP A 81 -6.31 9.78 -5.67
N ASP A 82 -5.91 10.59 -4.68
CA ASP A 82 -6.04 10.20 -3.28
C ASP A 82 -7.50 10.29 -2.84
N ARG A 83 -8.01 9.14 -2.36
CA ARG A 83 -9.40 9.02 -1.92
C ARG A 83 -9.58 7.90 -0.91
N PRO A 84 -10.65 7.92 -0.10
CA PRO A 84 -11.00 6.82 0.80
C PRO A 84 -11.03 5.48 0.09
N GLY A 85 -10.41 4.45 0.71
CA GLY A 85 -10.35 3.09 0.17
C GLY A 85 -9.29 2.84 -0.89
N LEU A 86 -8.46 3.83 -1.25
CA LEU A 86 -7.43 3.67 -2.29
C LEU A 86 -6.47 2.51 -1.98
N LEU A 87 -5.97 2.38 -0.75
CA LEU A 87 -5.04 1.30 -0.42
C LEU A 87 -5.71 -0.09 -0.51
N SER A 88 -7.02 -0.19 -0.24
CA SER A 88 -7.79 -1.42 -0.47
C SER A 88 -7.89 -1.74 -1.96
N ALA A 89 -8.11 -0.73 -2.81
CA ALA A 89 -8.15 -0.89 -4.26
C ALA A 89 -6.78 -1.33 -4.82
N ILE A 90 -5.69 -0.72 -4.33
CA ILE A 90 -4.32 -1.11 -4.70
C ILE A 90 -4.05 -2.57 -4.29
N ALA A 91 -4.38 -2.93 -3.05
CA ALA A 91 -4.20 -4.30 -2.57
C ALA A 91 -5.01 -5.31 -3.39
N ALA A 92 -6.25 -4.98 -3.79
CA ALA A 92 -7.06 -5.82 -4.66
C ALA A 92 -6.44 -5.98 -6.06
N ALA A 93 -5.95 -4.89 -6.66
CA ALA A 93 -5.27 -4.95 -7.96
C ALA A 93 -4.01 -5.84 -7.89
N LEU A 94 -3.22 -5.77 -6.82
CA LEU A 94 -2.06 -6.64 -6.61
C LEU A 94 -2.47 -8.11 -6.47
N VAL A 95 -3.47 -8.40 -5.65
CA VAL A 95 -4.00 -9.76 -5.44
C VAL A 95 -4.50 -10.37 -6.74
N SER A 96 -5.16 -9.60 -7.61
CA SER A 96 -5.63 -10.09 -8.92
C SER A 96 -4.47 -10.52 -9.84
N HIS A 97 -3.26 -10.03 -9.60
CA HIS A 97 -2.02 -10.40 -10.29
C HIS A 97 -1.15 -11.39 -9.48
N ARG A 98 -1.70 -11.98 -8.41
CA ARG A 98 -0.98 -12.89 -7.50
C ARG A 98 0.29 -12.27 -6.94
N LEU A 99 0.20 -11.01 -6.56
CA LEU A 99 1.26 -10.27 -5.90
C LEU A 99 0.87 -9.98 -4.46
N ASP A 100 1.81 -10.20 -3.53
CA ASP A 100 1.68 -9.87 -2.12
C ASP A 100 2.59 -8.72 -1.73
N VAL A 101 2.16 -7.92 -0.77
CA VAL A 101 2.92 -6.77 -0.28
C VAL A 101 3.83 -7.20 0.87
N ILE A 102 5.13 -6.99 0.70
CA ILE A 102 6.16 -7.17 1.74
C ILE A 102 6.26 -5.91 2.59
N THR A 103 6.27 -4.75 1.93
CA THR A 103 6.40 -3.43 2.57
C THR A 103 5.63 -2.40 1.74
N ALA A 104 4.97 -1.47 2.41
CA ALA A 104 4.30 -0.35 1.78
C ALA A 104 4.61 0.96 2.49
N LEU A 105 4.87 2.00 1.71
CA LEU A 105 4.98 3.38 2.14
C LEU A 105 3.96 4.20 1.37
N VAL A 106 3.02 4.79 2.08
CA VAL A 106 1.90 5.56 1.51
C VAL A 106 2.13 7.05 1.76
N PHE A 107 2.00 7.84 0.70
CA PHE A 107 2.16 9.29 0.74
C PHE A 107 1.06 9.96 -0.06
N SER A 108 0.61 11.11 0.43
CA SER A 108 -0.24 12.04 -0.31
C SER A 108 0.52 13.33 -0.57
N ARG A 109 0.33 13.92 -1.75
CA ARG A 109 0.87 15.23 -2.12
C ARG A 109 -0.21 16.12 -2.72
N ILE A 110 0.03 17.43 -2.69
CA ILE A 110 -0.81 18.38 -3.43
C ILE A 110 -0.07 18.71 -4.72
N THR A 111 -0.73 18.45 -5.86
CA THR A 111 -0.20 18.77 -7.18
C THR A 111 -0.17 20.28 -7.41
N THR A 112 0.51 20.74 -8.45
CA THR A 112 0.48 22.16 -8.84
C THR A 112 -0.90 22.63 -9.28
N GLY A 113 -1.80 21.71 -9.64
CA GLY A 113 -3.19 21.99 -9.95
C GLY A 113 -4.11 22.08 -8.72
N GLY A 114 -3.59 21.76 -7.54
CA GLY A 114 -4.37 21.75 -6.29
C GLY A 114 -5.04 20.41 -5.98
N ASP A 115 -4.91 19.42 -6.85
CA ASP A 115 -5.47 18.08 -6.62
C ASP A 115 -4.64 17.31 -5.60
N VAL A 116 -5.29 16.45 -4.81
CA VAL A 116 -4.61 15.54 -3.91
C VAL A 116 -4.30 14.23 -4.63
N GLU A 117 -3.02 13.89 -4.68
CA GLU A 117 -2.52 12.71 -5.38
C GLU A 117 -1.78 11.80 -4.41
N ALA A 118 -2.10 10.52 -4.44
CA ALA A 118 -1.36 9.48 -3.73
C ALA A 118 -0.14 9.06 -4.56
N VAL A 119 0.98 8.88 -3.90
CA VAL A 119 2.22 8.32 -4.46
C VAL A 119 2.72 7.25 -3.50
N ASP A 120 2.39 6.01 -3.82
CA ASP A 120 2.61 4.87 -2.95
C ASP A 120 3.73 3.98 -3.48
N PHE A 121 4.59 3.54 -2.57
CA PHE A 121 5.69 2.64 -2.87
C PHE A 121 5.43 1.31 -2.21
N LEU A 122 5.35 0.25 -3.03
CA LEU A 122 5.03 -1.09 -2.57
C LEU A 122 6.14 -2.05 -2.99
N TRP A 123 6.77 -2.69 -2.02
CA TRP A 123 7.64 -3.84 -2.27
C TRP A 123 6.75 -5.07 -2.29
N VAL A 124 6.75 -5.72 -3.43
CA VAL A 124 5.85 -6.84 -3.70
C VAL A 124 6.66 -8.09 -4.08
N ARG A 125 6.05 -9.24 -3.87
CA ARG A 125 6.54 -10.55 -4.28
C ARG A 125 5.44 -11.37 -4.91
N ARG A 126 5.81 -12.46 -5.58
CA ARG A 126 4.86 -13.48 -5.99
C ARG A 126 4.17 -14.11 -4.78
N SER A 127 2.85 -14.32 -4.87
CA SER A 127 2.08 -14.97 -3.80
C SER A 127 2.40 -16.45 -3.66
N THR A 128 2.93 -17.07 -4.72
CA THR A 128 3.41 -18.46 -4.70
C THR A 128 4.90 -18.46 -4.41
N PRO A 129 5.38 -18.96 -3.26
CA PRO A 129 6.80 -18.89 -2.88
C PRO A 129 7.78 -19.55 -3.86
N SER A 130 7.33 -20.54 -4.62
CA SER A 130 8.15 -21.20 -5.67
C SER A 130 8.19 -20.44 -6.99
N ASP A 131 7.37 -19.41 -7.16
CA ASP A 131 7.37 -18.57 -8.35
C ASP A 131 8.38 -17.43 -8.17
N THR A 132 9.53 -17.56 -8.84
CA THR A 132 10.62 -16.58 -8.82
C THR A 132 10.66 -15.75 -10.11
N ALA A 133 9.64 -15.86 -10.97
CA ALA A 133 9.56 -15.10 -12.21
C ALA A 133 9.60 -13.59 -11.93
N ALA A 134 10.45 -12.87 -12.65
CA ALA A 134 10.56 -11.42 -12.50
C ALA A 134 9.22 -10.73 -12.76
N ILE A 135 8.90 -9.73 -11.95
CA ILE A 135 7.73 -8.88 -12.15
C ILE A 135 8.07 -7.89 -13.27
N SER A 136 7.39 -8.03 -14.40
CA SER A 136 7.69 -7.25 -15.61
C SER A 136 7.10 -5.84 -15.54
N PRO A 137 7.62 -4.87 -16.33
CA PRO A 137 6.97 -3.57 -16.49
C PRO A 137 5.54 -3.66 -17.01
N ASP A 138 5.25 -4.58 -17.93
CA ASP A 138 3.91 -4.78 -18.50
C ASP A 138 2.92 -5.30 -17.42
N GLU A 139 3.39 -6.17 -16.54
CA GLU A 139 2.59 -6.65 -15.41
C GLU A 139 2.27 -5.51 -14.43
N ALA A 140 3.24 -4.66 -14.12
CA ALA A 140 3.00 -3.49 -13.29
C ALA A 140 2.00 -2.51 -13.95
N HIS A 141 2.10 -2.30 -15.26
CA HIS A 141 1.09 -1.52 -16.01
C HIS A 141 -0.29 -2.15 -15.90
N SER A 142 -0.40 -3.46 -16.05
CA SER A 142 -1.67 -4.20 -15.92
C SER A 142 -2.27 -4.07 -14.52
N VAL A 143 -1.44 -4.06 -13.45
CA VAL A 143 -1.90 -3.70 -12.10
C VAL A 143 -2.52 -2.30 -12.08
N GLY A 144 -1.90 -1.32 -12.73
CA GLY A 144 -2.42 0.05 -12.86
C GLY A 144 -3.74 0.12 -13.63
N GLU A 145 -3.92 -0.71 -14.66
CA GLU A 145 -5.18 -0.80 -15.42
C GLU A 145 -6.31 -1.41 -14.58
N VAL A 146 -6.05 -2.51 -13.86
CA VAL A 146 -7.02 -3.10 -12.93
C VAL A 146 -7.38 -2.12 -11.82
N LEU A 147 -6.39 -1.42 -11.25
CA LEU A 147 -6.63 -0.38 -10.27
C LEU A 147 -7.53 0.72 -10.84
N SER A 148 -7.25 1.20 -12.06
CA SER A 148 -8.09 2.19 -12.73
C SER A 148 -9.53 1.71 -12.92
N ALA A 149 -9.72 0.42 -13.27
CA ALA A 149 -11.03 -0.20 -13.42
C ALA A 149 -11.79 -0.31 -12.07
N ILE A 150 -11.09 -0.64 -10.99
CA ILE A 150 -11.66 -0.64 -9.63
C ILE A 150 -12.08 0.78 -9.26
N LEU A 151 -11.22 1.75 -9.48
CA LEU A 151 -11.47 3.16 -9.17
C LEU A 151 -12.63 3.76 -9.99
N ALA A 152 -12.87 3.24 -11.19
CA ALA A 152 -14.02 3.57 -12.04
C ALA A 152 -15.30 2.78 -11.68
N GLY A 153 -15.21 1.81 -10.75
CA GLY A 153 -16.34 0.96 -10.35
C GLY A 153 -16.73 -0.12 -11.38
N THR A 154 -15.85 -0.41 -12.35
CA THR A 154 -16.09 -1.47 -13.35
C THR A 154 -15.63 -2.85 -12.86
N ILE A 155 -14.78 -2.91 -11.86
CA ILE A 155 -14.37 -4.13 -11.17
C ILE A 155 -14.63 -3.95 -9.67
N SER A 156 -15.25 -4.93 -9.03
CA SER A 156 -15.53 -4.93 -7.60
C SER A 156 -14.35 -5.50 -6.80
N ILE A 157 -13.99 -4.83 -5.70
CA ILE A 157 -13.01 -5.33 -4.74
C ILE A 157 -13.50 -6.64 -4.11
N GLU A 158 -14.80 -6.74 -3.81
CA GLU A 158 -15.43 -7.92 -3.23
C GLU A 158 -15.32 -9.13 -4.17
N GLU A 159 -15.48 -8.90 -5.48
CA GLU A 159 -15.31 -9.96 -6.48
C GLU A 159 -13.88 -10.48 -6.53
N ILE A 160 -12.88 -9.60 -6.44
CA ILE A 160 -11.47 -10.01 -6.36
C ILE A 160 -11.21 -10.76 -5.06
N ALA A 161 -11.66 -10.23 -3.92
CA ALA A 161 -11.48 -10.85 -2.62
C ALA A 161 -12.08 -12.26 -2.55
N SER A 162 -13.27 -12.46 -3.11
CA SER A 162 -13.94 -13.76 -3.13
C SER A 162 -13.22 -14.83 -3.98
N ARG A 163 -12.43 -14.41 -4.94
CA ARG A 163 -11.61 -15.29 -5.80
C ARG A 163 -10.22 -15.60 -5.23
N THR A 164 -9.84 -14.93 -4.14
CA THR A 164 -8.55 -15.16 -3.48
C THR A 164 -8.57 -16.54 -2.80
N PRO A 165 -7.65 -17.45 -3.14
CA PRO A 165 -7.64 -18.79 -2.54
C PRO A 165 -7.44 -18.69 -1.03
N PRO A 166 -8.10 -19.54 -0.24
CA PRO A 166 -7.84 -19.62 1.18
C PRO A 166 -6.37 -20.04 1.41
N SER A 167 -5.69 -19.36 2.31
CA SER A 167 -4.33 -19.73 2.71
C SER A 167 -4.34 -20.95 3.61
N ALA A 168 -3.25 -21.73 3.59
CA ALA A 168 -3.05 -22.79 4.57
C ALA A 168 -3.06 -22.20 6.00
N PRO A 169 -3.57 -22.94 7.00
CA PRO A 169 -3.56 -22.47 8.37
C PRO A 169 -2.12 -22.17 8.81
N PRO A 170 -1.88 -21.01 9.43
CA PRO A 170 -0.55 -20.61 9.87
C PRO A 170 -0.08 -21.47 11.05
N THR A 171 1.25 -21.62 11.20
CA THR A 171 1.85 -22.34 12.33
C THR A 171 1.61 -21.61 13.65
N ASP A 172 1.61 -20.28 13.64
CA ASP A 172 1.24 -19.42 14.76
C ASP A 172 0.03 -18.55 14.38
N PRO A 173 -1.19 -18.94 14.81
CA PRO A 173 -2.41 -18.24 14.42
C PRO A 173 -2.67 -16.94 15.20
N ARG A 174 -1.78 -16.53 16.11
CA ARG A 174 -1.99 -15.32 16.91
C ARG A 174 -2.16 -14.09 16.06
N VAL A 175 -3.22 -13.34 16.34
CA VAL A 175 -3.52 -12.03 15.74
C VAL A 175 -3.62 -11.02 16.86
N GLU A 176 -2.92 -9.90 16.69
CA GLU A 176 -2.99 -8.79 17.63
C GLU A 176 -3.40 -7.52 16.87
N ALA A 177 -4.31 -6.76 17.46
CA ALA A 177 -4.71 -5.45 16.97
C ALA A 177 -4.94 -4.51 18.15
N HIS A 178 -4.24 -3.37 18.16
CA HIS A 178 -4.40 -2.38 19.21
C HIS A 178 -4.09 -0.97 18.69
N PHE A 179 -4.73 0.02 19.31
CA PHE A 179 -4.41 1.42 19.07
C PHE A 179 -3.29 1.88 20.02
N GLU A 180 -2.32 2.64 19.50
CA GLU A 180 -1.31 3.29 20.36
C GLU A 180 -1.99 4.28 21.32
N PRO A 181 -1.60 4.30 22.60
CA PRO A 181 -2.08 5.28 23.55
C PRO A 181 -1.46 6.65 23.23
N LYS A 182 -2.15 7.48 22.49
CA LYS A 182 -1.77 8.88 22.22
C LYS A 182 -2.97 9.79 22.42
N ASP A 183 -2.84 10.70 23.36
CA ASP A 183 -3.95 11.52 23.86
C ASP A 183 -4.23 12.82 23.06
N GLU A 184 -3.37 13.23 22.12
CA GLU A 184 -3.45 14.60 21.56
C GLU A 184 -3.38 14.72 20.03
N GLU A 185 -3.33 13.61 19.27
CA GLU A 185 -3.25 13.71 17.80
C GLU A 185 -4.62 13.45 17.14
N LEU A 186 -4.95 14.28 16.15
CA LEU A 186 -6.12 14.11 15.26
C LEU A 186 -6.15 12.76 14.54
N ARG A 187 -5.11 11.94 14.69
CA ARG A 187 -4.95 10.66 14.00
C ARG A 187 -4.72 9.54 14.99
N ALA A 188 -5.53 8.51 14.87
CA ALA A 188 -5.35 7.29 15.64
C ALA A 188 -4.33 6.36 14.95
N VAL A 189 -3.47 5.72 15.72
CA VAL A 189 -2.49 4.77 15.18
C VAL A 189 -2.91 3.36 15.56
N LEU A 190 -3.29 2.56 14.57
CA LEU A 190 -3.62 1.15 14.71
C LEU A 190 -2.40 0.31 14.36
N LEU A 191 -2.04 -0.60 15.25
CA LEU A 191 -1.05 -1.65 15.03
C LEU A 191 -1.77 -2.98 14.85
N VAL A 192 -1.43 -3.71 13.77
CA VAL A 192 -1.97 -5.05 13.49
C VAL A 192 -0.79 -5.99 13.24
N GLU A 193 -0.70 -7.04 14.04
CA GLU A 193 0.23 -8.14 13.85
C GLU A 193 -0.54 -9.42 13.56
N ALA A 194 -0.19 -10.11 12.47
CA ALA A 194 -0.85 -11.33 12.05
C ALA A 194 0.13 -12.24 11.30
N PRO A 195 -0.16 -13.56 11.19
CA PRO A 195 0.55 -14.44 10.27
C PRO A 195 0.48 -13.87 8.85
N ASP A 196 1.64 -13.86 8.18
CA ASP A 196 1.70 -13.40 6.79
C ASP A 196 1.03 -14.41 5.86
N ARG A 197 0.19 -13.90 4.97
CA ARG A 197 -0.56 -14.71 3.99
C ARG A 197 -0.96 -13.89 2.78
N PRO A 198 -1.16 -14.52 1.62
CA PRO A 198 -1.72 -13.87 0.44
C PRO A 198 -3.02 -13.13 0.75
N GLY A 199 -3.11 -11.87 0.28
CA GLY A 199 -4.28 -11.03 0.45
C GLY A 199 -4.50 -10.45 1.86
N LEU A 200 -3.55 -10.62 2.80
CA LEU A 200 -3.69 -10.09 4.16
C LEU A 200 -3.92 -8.57 4.18
N LEU A 201 -3.13 -7.83 3.41
CA LEU A 201 -3.29 -6.37 3.33
C LEU A 201 -4.66 -5.98 2.77
N LEU A 202 -5.16 -6.70 1.75
CA LEU A 202 -6.50 -6.49 1.21
C LEU A 202 -7.57 -6.70 2.28
N THR A 203 -7.48 -7.79 3.03
CA THR A 203 -8.41 -8.10 4.12
C THR A 203 -8.46 -6.97 5.16
N ILE A 204 -7.29 -6.51 5.63
CA ILE A 204 -7.20 -5.44 6.63
C ILE A 204 -7.73 -4.11 6.09
N THR A 205 -7.29 -3.71 4.90
CA THR A 205 -7.64 -2.38 4.34
C THR A 205 -9.10 -2.30 3.92
N ARG A 206 -9.69 -3.42 3.49
CA ARG A 206 -11.13 -3.51 3.22
C ARG A 206 -11.95 -3.34 4.50
N GLU A 207 -11.56 -4.01 5.57
CA GLU A 207 -12.23 -3.90 6.87
C GLU A 207 -12.15 -2.46 7.41
N LEU A 208 -10.99 -1.81 7.31
CA LEU A 208 -10.82 -0.40 7.68
C LEU A 208 -11.76 0.50 6.87
N PHE A 209 -11.84 0.29 5.56
CA PHE A 209 -12.74 1.07 4.70
C PHE A 209 -14.21 0.86 5.02
N GLN A 210 -14.65 -0.38 5.28
CA GLN A 210 -16.03 -0.70 5.67
C GLN A 210 -16.42 -0.03 7.00
N HIS A 211 -15.47 0.14 7.89
CA HIS A 211 -15.64 0.91 9.13
C HIS A 211 -15.47 2.43 8.93
N GLY A 212 -15.41 2.95 7.73
CA GLY A 212 -15.30 4.39 7.45
C GLY A 212 -13.97 5.02 7.86
N ALA A 213 -12.92 4.20 8.04
CA ALA A 213 -11.59 4.69 8.39
C ALA A 213 -10.77 5.01 7.13
N GLN A 214 -10.28 6.26 7.05
CA GLN A 214 -9.31 6.70 6.05
C GLN A 214 -7.90 6.37 6.53
N ILE A 215 -7.14 5.68 5.69
CA ILE A 215 -5.70 5.45 5.91
C ILE A 215 -4.95 6.68 5.40
N VAL A 216 -4.36 7.44 6.32
CA VAL A 216 -3.57 8.64 6.01
C VAL A 216 -2.11 8.30 5.79
N ARG A 217 -1.62 7.30 6.52
CA ARG A 217 -0.27 6.73 6.37
C ARG A 217 -0.31 5.25 6.66
N SER A 218 0.55 4.51 5.98
CA SER A 218 0.73 3.09 6.23
C SER A 218 2.21 2.76 6.23
N LEU A 219 2.58 1.86 7.14
CA LEU A 219 3.85 1.14 7.12
C LEU A 219 3.54 -0.33 7.29
N VAL A 220 3.80 -1.10 6.26
CA VAL A 220 3.64 -2.56 6.24
C VAL A 220 5.03 -3.19 6.21
N ARG A 221 5.25 -4.24 6.99
CA ARG A 221 6.48 -5.01 7.00
C ARG A 221 6.18 -6.47 7.23
N THR A 222 6.79 -7.35 6.46
CA THR A 222 6.80 -8.79 6.72
C THR A 222 8.17 -9.22 7.21
N ALA A 223 8.21 -9.94 8.32
CA ALA A 223 9.42 -10.55 8.86
C ALA A 223 9.05 -11.85 9.57
N ASP A 224 9.89 -12.88 9.43
CA ASP A 224 9.76 -14.17 10.12
C ASP A 224 8.37 -14.81 9.99
N GLY A 225 7.75 -14.70 8.81
CA GLY A 225 6.41 -15.24 8.52
C GLY A 225 5.27 -14.49 9.19
N ARG A 226 5.51 -13.30 9.71
CA ARG A 226 4.52 -12.42 10.31
C ARG A 226 4.49 -11.07 9.61
N ALA A 227 3.30 -10.51 9.47
CA ALA A 227 3.09 -9.16 8.97
C ALA A 227 2.82 -8.20 10.11
N TYR A 228 3.54 -7.10 10.11
CA TYR A 228 3.45 -5.99 11.06
C TYR A 228 2.94 -4.78 10.30
N ASN A 229 1.75 -4.33 10.64
CA ASN A 229 1.09 -3.24 9.95
C ASN A 229 0.85 -2.08 10.93
N ARG A 230 1.25 -0.88 10.56
CA ARG A 230 1.00 0.35 11.29
C ARG A 230 0.24 1.32 10.40
N PHE A 231 -0.98 1.66 10.80
CA PHE A 231 -1.86 2.56 10.07
C PHE A 231 -2.12 3.81 10.90
N GLU A 232 -1.89 4.98 10.32
CA GLU A 232 -2.41 6.25 10.85
C GLU A 232 -3.78 6.49 10.21
N LEU A 233 -4.81 6.57 11.04
CA LEU A 233 -6.21 6.58 10.64
C LEU A 233 -6.90 7.89 11.04
N SER A 234 -7.87 8.29 10.21
CA SER A 234 -8.85 9.33 10.51
C SER A 234 -10.23 8.88 10.02
N GLU A 235 -11.27 9.62 10.35
CA GLU A 235 -12.56 9.52 9.65
C GLU A 235 -12.43 9.99 8.19
N PHE A 236 -13.36 9.62 7.31
CA PHE A 236 -13.41 10.14 5.93
C PHE A 236 -13.56 11.66 5.89
N SER A 237 -14.14 12.25 6.93
CA SER A 237 -14.20 13.70 7.13
C SER A 237 -12.87 14.36 7.49
N GLY A 238 -11.82 13.57 7.75
CA GLY A 238 -10.52 14.03 8.26
C GLY A 238 -10.48 14.23 9.78
N GLN A 239 -11.59 13.99 10.50
CA GLN A 239 -11.64 14.08 11.96
C GLN A 239 -10.96 12.86 12.62
N GLY A 240 -10.59 12.98 13.88
CA GLY A 240 -10.06 11.88 14.68
C GLY A 240 -11.11 10.82 14.96
N LEU A 241 -10.69 9.56 15.08
CA LEU A 241 -11.56 8.44 15.46
C LEU A 241 -11.94 8.52 16.94
N SER A 242 -13.24 8.42 17.27
CA SER A 242 -13.70 8.31 18.65
C SER A 242 -13.23 7.00 19.32
N PRO A 243 -13.20 6.93 20.67
CA PRO A 243 -12.86 5.69 21.37
C PRO A 243 -13.74 4.51 20.96
N GLU A 244 -15.05 4.73 20.83
CA GLU A 244 -16.03 3.70 20.43
C GLU A 244 -15.74 3.20 19.00
N ARG A 245 -15.38 4.13 18.10
CA ARG A 245 -15.03 3.80 16.72
C ARG A 245 -13.75 2.99 16.64
N ARG A 246 -12.74 3.35 17.43
CA ARG A 246 -11.48 2.59 17.53
C ARG A 246 -11.74 1.16 17.98
N GLU A 247 -12.62 0.96 18.97
CA GLU A 247 -12.97 -0.37 19.45
C GLU A 247 -13.73 -1.19 18.40
N GLN A 248 -14.67 -0.59 17.67
CA GLN A 248 -15.37 -1.24 16.55
C GLN A 248 -14.40 -1.70 15.48
N ILE A 249 -13.47 -0.84 15.06
CA ILE A 249 -12.43 -1.17 14.08
C ILE A 249 -11.55 -2.31 14.59
N ARG A 250 -11.08 -2.23 15.83
CA ARG A 250 -10.23 -3.26 16.44
C ARG A 250 -10.94 -4.62 16.47
N ALA A 251 -12.19 -4.64 16.90
CA ALA A 251 -13.00 -5.86 16.98
C ALA A 251 -13.23 -6.48 15.57
N GLY A 252 -13.55 -5.65 14.56
CA GLY A 252 -13.73 -6.07 13.18
C GLY A 252 -12.45 -6.70 12.61
N ILE A 253 -11.30 -6.03 12.77
CA ILE A 253 -9.99 -6.56 12.33
C ILE A 253 -9.69 -7.91 12.99
N LEU A 254 -9.87 -8.03 14.31
CA LEU A 254 -9.66 -9.31 15.00
C LEU A 254 -10.60 -10.40 14.50
N ALA A 255 -11.87 -10.07 14.26
CA ALA A 255 -12.84 -11.02 13.77
C ALA A 255 -12.49 -11.55 12.36
N VAL A 256 -12.22 -10.63 11.40
CA VAL A 256 -11.93 -11.03 10.01
C VAL A 256 -10.60 -11.78 9.88
N LEU A 257 -9.63 -11.49 10.75
CA LEU A 257 -8.33 -12.17 10.72
C LEU A 257 -8.32 -13.51 11.45
N ALA A 258 -9.11 -13.66 12.53
CA ALA A 258 -9.18 -14.90 13.31
C ALA A 258 -10.02 -15.98 12.66
N PHE A 259 -11.14 -15.60 11.99
CA PHE A 259 -12.11 -16.58 11.47
C PHE A 259 -11.97 -16.83 9.96
N GLY A 260 -11.14 -16.08 9.25
CA GLY A 260 -11.19 -16.03 7.79
C GLY A 260 -12.50 -15.37 7.33
N GLU A 261 -12.66 -15.12 6.04
CA GLU A 261 -13.92 -14.58 5.52
C GLU A 261 -15.05 -15.60 5.71
N HIS A 262 -15.85 -15.44 6.77
CA HIS A 262 -17.16 -16.06 6.81
C HIS A 262 -18.05 -15.27 5.86
N THR A 263 -18.20 -15.73 4.63
CA THR A 263 -19.31 -15.31 3.76
C THR A 263 -20.61 -15.67 4.50
N PRO A 264 -21.46 -14.72 4.89
CA PRO A 264 -22.81 -15.08 5.33
C PRO A 264 -23.49 -15.74 4.14
N ARG A 265 -24.03 -16.96 4.36
CA ARG A 265 -24.89 -17.67 3.43
C ARG A 265 -26.18 -16.91 3.17
#